data_d7ddd4dc780a334adda4e9f014da7443
#
_entry.id   d7ddd4dc780a334adda4e9f014da7443
#
_cell.length_a   1.000
_cell.length_b   1.000
_cell.length_c   1.000
_cell.angle_alpha   90.00
_cell.angle_beta   90.00
_cell.angle_gamma   90.00
#
_symmetry.space_group_name_H-M   'P 1'
#
loop_
_entity.id
_entity.type
_entity.pdbx_description
1 polymer ?
#
loop_
_entity_poly.entity_id
_entity_poly.type
_entity_poly.pdbx_seq_one_letter_code
_entity_poly.pdbx_strand_id
1 'polypeptide(L)'
;MEITFERRFRGPLTSANGGYACGRLAAHVGAAEVEVTLRLPPPLERSLALRNLDDTVVLLDGDAVVAEARPAALELEPPPAVSPREAEAARERHVRGSSPEFRECFVCGDRPEGDGLVVRVGAVDGREPLHAAPWTPTESAFEIVWAAIDCPGAYAVGADGRGEVVLGRMTARVRRVPDAGESCVVTAWPLGEDGRKLFAGTALLADDGELLALAHQVWIEPRM
;
A
#
# COMPACT_ATOMS: atom_id res chain seq x y z
N MET A 1 21.67 -0.18 12.00
CA MET A 1 21.43 -0.12 10.56
C MET A 1 20.65 1.17 10.27
N GLU A 2 20.69 1.69 9.06
CA GLU A 2 19.98 2.92 8.69
C GLU A 2 19.16 2.71 7.41
N ILE A 3 18.04 3.42 7.30
CA ILE A 3 17.19 3.46 6.11
C ILE A 3 17.01 4.90 5.68
N THR A 4 17.11 5.16 4.38
CA THR A 4 16.75 6.43 3.77
C THR A 4 15.66 6.19 2.73
N PHE A 5 14.63 7.03 2.74
CA PHE A 5 13.59 7.03 1.71
C PHE A 5 13.90 8.10 0.68
N GLU A 6 14.18 7.68 -0.54
CA GLU A 6 14.43 8.60 -1.64
C GLU A 6 13.14 9.32 -2.05
N ARG A 7 13.28 10.55 -2.55
CA ARG A 7 12.15 11.38 -2.99
C ARG A 7 11.29 10.73 -4.08
N ARG A 8 11.86 9.82 -4.87
CA ARG A 8 11.10 9.00 -5.84
C ARG A 8 9.93 8.28 -5.18
N PHE A 9 10.11 7.74 -3.99
CA PHE A 9 9.13 6.89 -3.29
C PHE A 9 8.16 7.68 -2.40
N ARG A 10 7.91 8.95 -2.70
CA ARG A 10 6.95 9.76 -1.95
C ARG A 10 5.50 9.28 -2.11
N GLY A 11 4.72 9.41 -1.05
CA GLY A 11 3.26 9.39 -1.08
C GLY A 11 2.72 10.82 -1.08
N PRO A 12 2.55 11.47 0.09
CA PRO A 12 2.45 12.91 0.19
C PRO A 12 3.73 13.60 -0.30
N LEU A 13 3.65 14.89 -0.62
CA LEU A 13 4.81 15.63 -1.16
C LEU A 13 6.05 15.63 -0.26
N THR A 14 5.85 15.51 1.06
CA THR A 14 6.89 15.65 2.09
C THR A 14 7.28 14.36 2.80
N SER A 15 6.62 13.23 2.51
CA SER A 15 6.89 11.96 3.16
C SER A 15 6.86 10.78 2.18
N ALA A 16 7.49 9.68 2.56
CA ALA A 16 7.45 8.45 1.77
C ALA A 16 6.02 7.89 1.68
N ASN A 17 5.75 7.13 0.62
CA ASN A 17 4.55 6.32 0.49
C ASN A 17 4.47 5.32 1.64
N GLY A 18 3.29 5.20 2.26
CA GLY A 18 3.11 4.40 3.47
C GLY A 18 3.41 2.93 3.23
N GLY A 19 2.89 2.33 2.18
CA GLY A 19 3.12 0.93 1.83
C GLY A 19 4.59 0.64 1.51
N TYR A 20 5.26 1.52 0.76
CA TYR A 20 6.69 1.39 0.50
C TYR A 20 7.51 1.41 1.80
N ALA A 21 7.24 2.37 2.68
CA ALA A 21 7.91 2.46 3.97
C ALA A 21 7.64 1.22 4.84
N CYS A 22 6.39 0.72 4.85
CA CYS A 22 6.03 -0.52 5.53
C CYS A 22 6.82 -1.72 4.98
N GLY A 23 6.90 -1.89 3.65
CA GLY A 23 7.63 -2.97 3.01
C GLY A 23 9.13 -2.94 3.33
N ARG A 24 9.76 -1.75 3.30
CA ARG A 24 11.16 -1.56 3.68
C ARG A 24 11.41 -1.98 5.13
N LEU A 25 10.49 -1.72 6.04
CA LEU A 25 10.62 -2.10 7.44
C LEU A 25 10.30 -3.59 7.66
N ALA A 26 9.25 -4.11 7.03
CA ALA A 26 8.82 -5.50 7.13
C ALA A 26 9.91 -6.50 6.70
N ALA A 27 10.75 -6.14 5.72
CA ALA A 27 11.86 -6.95 5.26
C ALA A 27 12.87 -7.31 6.36
N HIS A 28 12.87 -6.60 7.49
CA HIS A 28 13.77 -6.82 8.62
C HIS A 28 13.17 -7.66 9.76
N VAL A 29 11.88 -8.04 9.68
CA VAL A 29 11.18 -8.77 10.75
C VAL A 29 11.41 -10.28 10.69
N GLY A 30 11.66 -10.84 9.50
CA GLY A 30 11.93 -12.29 9.35
C GLY A 30 10.71 -13.18 9.56
N ALA A 31 9.48 -12.66 9.41
CA ALA A 31 8.21 -13.40 9.50
C ALA A 31 7.45 -13.37 8.16
N ALA A 32 6.61 -14.38 7.92
CA ALA A 32 5.81 -14.45 6.71
C ALA A 32 4.67 -13.42 6.70
N GLU A 33 4.16 -13.06 7.87
CA GLU A 33 3.10 -12.07 8.08
C GLU A 33 3.61 -11.00 9.04
N VAL A 34 3.56 -9.76 8.59
CA VAL A 34 4.12 -8.63 9.33
C VAL A 34 3.09 -7.52 9.44
N GLU A 35 2.92 -7.00 10.65
CA GLU A 35 2.20 -5.77 10.92
C GLU A 35 3.19 -4.61 11.02
N VAL A 36 2.96 -3.53 10.28
CA VAL A 36 3.69 -2.28 10.39
C VAL A 36 2.74 -1.16 10.78
N THR A 37 3.06 -0.44 11.85
CA THR A 37 2.33 0.75 12.30
C THR A 37 3.18 1.98 12.02
N LEU A 38 2.62 2.93 11.27
CA LEU A 38 3.20 4.25 11.04
C LEU A 38 2.77 5.20 12.17
N ARG A 39 3.73 5.74 12.90
CA ARG A 39 3.51 6.69 14.01
C ARG A 39 3.63 8.13 13.56
N LEU A 40 4.53 8.37 12.61
CA LEU A 40 4.80 9.66 11.99
C LEU A 40 4.92 9.48 10.47
N PRO A 41 4.68 10.52 9.68
CA PRO A 41 5.00 10.49 8.25
C PRO A 41 6.49 10.18 8.03
N PRO A 42 6.87 9.10 7.31
CA PRO A 42 8.28 8.75 7.13
C PRO A 42 8.99 9.83 6.31
N PRO A 43 10.00 10.54 6.87
CA PRO A 43 10.64 11.66 6.18
C PRO A 43 11.46 11.17 4.97
N LEU A 44 11.51 11.99 3.92
CA LEU A 44 12.32 11.78 2.73
C LEU A 44 13.75 12.32 2.92
N GLU A 45 14.71 11.73 2.20
CA GLU A 45 16.10 12.22 2.08
C GLU A 45 16.82 12.37 3.44
N ARG A 46 16.41 11.60 4.44
CA ARG A 46 17.00 11.60 5.78
C ARG A 46 17.37 10.17 6.18
N SER A 47 18.51 10.03 6.82
CA SER A 47 18.93 8.76 7.42
C SER A 47 18.15 8.52 8.71
N LEU A 48 17.43 7.41 8.77
CA LEU A 48 16.63 6.96 9.89
C LEU A 48 17.26 5.74 10.52
N ALA A 49 17.38 5.72 11.84
CA ALA A 49 17.98 4.61 12.56
C ALA A 49 17.00 3.43 12.66
N LEU A 50 17.45 2.24 12.27
CA LEU A 50 16.71 1.00 12.44
C LEU A 50 17.25 0.25 13.65
N ARG A 51 16.39 -0.14 14.57
CA ARG A 51 16.71 -0.92 15.77
C ARG A 51 15.81 -2.14 15.91
N ASN A 52 16.41 -3.26 16.31
CA ASN A 52 15.68 -4.46 16.69
C ASN A 52 15.52 -4.46 18.21
N LEU A 53 14.28 -4.56 18.66
CA LEU A 53 13.88 -4.66 20.07
C LEU A 53 13.07 -5.95 20.21
N ASP A 54 13.69 -7.02 20.63
CA ASP A 54 13.13 -8.37 20.69
C ASP A 54 12.58 -8.81 19.32
N ASP A 55 11.29 -9.01 19.18
CA ASP A 55 10.59 -9.37 17.95
C ASP A 55 10.10 -8.15 17.12
N THR A 56 10.37 -6.94 17.61
CA THR A 56 9.90 -5.69 16.99
C THR A 56 11.07 -4.95 16.34
N VAL A 57 10.88 -4.50 15.12
CA VAL A 57 11.79 -3.61 14.40
C VAL A 57 11.24 -2.19 14.47
N VAL A 58 12.05 -1.25 14.94
CA VAL A 58 11.65 0.15 15.13
C VAL A 58 12.48 1.07 14.25
N LEU A 59 11.82 1.98 13.56
CA LEU A 59 12.42 3.03 12.75
C LEU A 59 12.36 4.36 13.51
N LEU A 60 13.49 5.02 13.66
CA LEU A 60 13.66 6.22 14.49
C LEU A 60 14.19 7.41 13.67
N ASP A 61 13.63 8.59 13.91
CA ASP A 61 14.19 9.89 13.52
C ASP A 61 14.67 10.61 14.78
N GLY A 62 15.96 10.51 15.11
CA GLY A 62 16.46 10.85 16.42
C GLY A 62 15.82 9.97 17.51
N ASP A 63 15.12 10.59 18.46
CA ASP A 63 14.40 9.88 19.53
C ASP A 63 12.92 9.59 19.17
N ALA A 64 12.43 10.10 18.05
CA ALA A 64 11.04 9.93 17.64
C ALA A 64 10.82 8.59 16.91
N VAL A 65 9.84 7.82 17.34
CA VAL A 65 9.43 6.59 16.64
C VAL A 65 8.63 6.97 15.39
N VAL A 66 9.17 6.64 14.22
CA VAL A 66 8.52 6.86 12.91
C VAL A 66 7.60 5.68 12.57
N ALA A 67 8.10 4.45 12.75
CA ALA A 67 7.33 3.24 12.48
C ALA A 67 7.81 2.08 13.35
N GLU A 68 6.93 1.09 13.52
CA GLU A 68 7.18 -0.16 14.23
C GLU A 68 6.68 -1.32 13.40
N ALA A 69 7.47 -2.40 13.27
CA ALA A 69 7.10 -3.62 12.57
C ALA A 69 7.30 -4.84 13.47
N ARG A 70 6.37 -5.79 13.41
CA ARG A 70 6.41 -7.02 14.21
C ARG A 70 5.73 -8.19 13.50
N PRO A 71 6.03 -9.45 13.86
CA PRO A 71 5.23 -10.59 13.44
C PRO A 71 3.75 -10.40 13.83
N ALA A 72 2.84 -10.82 12.96
CA ALA A 72 1.41 -10.77 13.23
C ALA A 72 0.70 -11.88 12.46
N ALA A 73 -0.51 -12.24 12.88
CA ALA A 73 -1.39 -13.10 12.09
C ALA A 73 -2.28 -12.23 11.18
N LEU A 74 -2.44 -12.66 9.94
CA LEU A 74 -3.34 -12.04 8.97
C LEU A 74 -4.55 -12.95 8.72
N GLU A 75 -5.63 -12.71 9.46
CA GLU A 75 -6.92 -13.39 9.29
C GLU A 75 -7.79 -12.62 8.29
N LEU A 76 -7.52 -12.79 7.00
CA LEU A 76 -8.24 -12.14 5.91
C LEU A 76 -8.34 -13.09 4.71
N GLU A 77 -9.53 -13.17 4.13
CA GLU A 77 -9.77 -13.88 2.89
C GLU A 77 -10.05 -12.86 1.76
N PRO A 78 -9.39 -12.98 0.62
CA PRO A 78 -9.68 -12.11 -0.52
C PRO A 78 -11.03 -12.48 -1.15
N PRO A 79 -11.75 -11.53 -1.77
CA PRO A 79 -12.90 -11.84 -2.59
C PRO A 79 -12.47 -12.72 -3.79
N PRO A 80 -13.43 -13.34 -4.51
CA PRO A 80 -13.13 -14.08 -5.73
C PRO A 80 -12.28 -13.26 -6.71
N ALA A 81 -11.34 -13.90 -7.37
CA ALA A 81 -10.40 -13.25 -8.29
C ALA A 81 -11.12 -12.37 -9.34
N VAL A 82 -10.47 -11.27 -9.70
CA VAL A 82 -10.86 -10.38 -10.79
C VAL A 82 -9.97 -10.73 -11.99
N SER A 83 -10.56 -10.96 -13.14
CA SER A 83 -9.80 -11.23 -14.35
C SER A 83 -9.07 -9.96 -14.84
N PRO A 84 -7.96 -10.09 -15.60
CA PRO A 84 -7.28 -8.95 -16.19
C PRO A 84 -8.20 -8.04 -17.01
N ARG A 85 -9.17 -8.61 -17.73
CA ARG A 85 -10.15 -7.85 -18.51
C ARG A 85 -11.09 -7.02 -17.63
N GLU A 86 -11.59 -7.59 -16.53
CA GLU A 86 -12.43 -6.85 -15.56
C GLU A 86 -11.62 -5.74 -14.88
N ALA A 87 -10.36 -6.02 -14.53
CA ALA A 87 -9.46 -5.04 -13.93
C ALA A 87 -9.17 -3.86 -14.87
N GLU A 88 -8.96 -4.13 -16.17
CA GLU A 88 -8.78 -3.08 -17.17
C GLU A 88 -10.04 -2.21 -17.30
N ALA A 89 -11.21 -2.81 -17.39
CA ALA A 89 -12.49 -2.07 -17.43
C ALA A 89 -12.75 -1.29 -16.12
N ALA A 90 -12.33 -1.82 -14.98
CA ALA A 90 -12.43 -1.12 -13.70
C ALA A 90 -11.51 0.09 -13.64
N ARG A 91 -10.25 -0.02 -14.13
CA ARG A 91 -9.29 1.09 -14.21
C ARG A 91 -9.84 2.31 -14.95
N GLU A 92 -10.64 2.10 -16.00
CA GLU A 92 -11.28 3.20 -16.74
C GLU A 92 -12.27 4.01 -15.88
N ARG A 93 -12.76 3.43 -14.78
CA ARG A 93 -13.65 4.08 -13.80
C ARG A 93 -12.90 4.73 -12.64
N HIS A 94 -11.59 4.76 -12.69
CA HIS A 94 -10.78 5.39 -11.64
C HIS A 94 -11.14 6.87 -11.50
N VAL A 95 -11.52 7.26 -10.29
CA VAL A 95 -11.72 8.66 -9.92
C VAL A 95 -10.55 9.09 -9.03
N ARG A 96 -9.84 10.10 -9.48
CA ARG A 96 -8.71 10.63 -8.70
C ARG A 96 -9.20 11.35 -7.46
N GLY A 97 -8.54 11.12 -6.33
CA GLY A 97 -8.71 11.94 -5.13
C GLY A 97 -8.34 13.41 -5.38
N SER A 98 -9.04 14.33 -4.72
CA SER A 98 -8.92 15.77 -4.92
C SER A 98 -7.69 16.40 -4.24
N SER A 99 -7.03 15.69 -3.33
CA SER A 99 -5.91 16.23 -2.56
C SER A 99 -4.66 16.49 -3.42
N PRO A 100 -4.13 17.73 -3.46
CA PRO A 100 -2.90 18.05 -4.15
C PRO A 100 -1.67 17.36 -3.53
N GLU A 101 -1.73 17.00 -2.25
CA GLU A 101 -0.62 16.35 -1.52
C GLU A 101 -0.22 15.00 -2.12
N PHE A 102 -1.19 14.25 -2.70
CA PHE A 102 -0.95 12.94 -3.30
C PHE A 102 -0.83 12.97 -4.84
N ARG A 103 -0.79 14.17 -5.45
CA ARG A 103 -0.73 14.29 -6.91
C ARG A 103 0.46 13.56 -7.52
N GLU A 104 1.60 13.57 -6.82
CA GLU A 104 2.83 12.93 -7.26
C GLU A 104 3.14 11.65 -6.47
N CYS A 105 2.12 10.99 -5.90
CA CYS A 105 2.31 9.73 -5.18
C CYS A 105 2.97 8.67 -6.06
N PHE A 106 3.95 7.97 -5.52
CA PHE A 106 4.69 6.90 -6.21
C PHE A 106 3.76 5.80 -6.75
N VAL A 107 2.68 5.51 -6.02
CA VAL A 107 1.76 4.42 -6.37
C VAL A 107 0.66 4.85 -7.33
N CYS A 108 -0.11 5.90 -7.00
CA CYS A 108 -1.33 6.27 -7.74
C CYS A 108 -1.25 7.65 -8.42
N GLY A 109 -0.14 8.38 -8.26
CA GLY A 109 0.01 9.75 -8.73
C GLY A 109 0.21 9.91 -10.24
N ASP A 110 0.28 11.19 -10.68
CA ASP A 110 0.69 11.58 -12.03
C ASP A 110 2.22 11.60 -12.08
N ARG A 111 2.76 10.55 -12.62
CA ARG A 111 4.21 10.40 -12.75
C ARG A 111 4.61 10.13 -14.20
N PRO A 112 5.82 10.52 -14.61
CA PRO A 112 6.37 10.08 -15.89
C PRO A 112 6.35 8.55 -16.01
N GLU A 113 6.26 8.05 -17.21
CA GLU A 113 6.34 6.61 -17.49
C GLU A 113 7.61 6.00 -16.88
N GLY A 114 7.47 4.88 -16.17
CA GLY A 114 8.58 4.20 -15.51
C GLY A 114 9.05 4.80 -14.18
N ASP A 115 8.53 5.98 -13.77
CA ASP A 115 8.93 6.61 -12.50
C ASP A 115 8.02 6.22 -11.31
N GLY A 116 6.78 5.82 -11.55
CA GLY A 116 5.83 5.36 -10.54
C GLY A 116 5.15 4.07 -10.93
N LEU A 117 4.36 3.50 -10.00
CA LEU A 117 3.65 2.24 -10.21
C LEU A 117 2.36 2.42 -11.03
N VAL A 118 1.75 3.59 -10.98
CA VAL A 118 0.52 3.98 -11.70
C VAL A 118 -0.64 2.99 -11.44
N VAL A 119 -0.75 2.48 -10.21
CA VAL A 119 -1.86 1.61 -9.80
C VAL A 119 -3.09 2.48 -9.52
N ARG A 120 -4.07 2.42 -10.42
CA ARG A 120 -5.29 3.27 -10.39
C ARG A 120 -6.52 2.39 -10.40
N VAL A 121 -6.95 1.96 -9.22
CA VAL A 121 -8.11 1.10 -9.06
C VAL A 121 -9.41 1.87 -9.31
N GLY A 122 -10.38 1.21 -9.94
CA GLY A 122 -11.74 1.68 -10.08
C GLY A 122 -12.73 0.57 -9.71
N ALA A 123 -14.02 0.91 -9.60
CA ALA A 123 -15.06 -0.04 -9.24
C ALA A 123 -15.20 -1.17 -10.27
N VAL A 124 -15.29 -2.41 -9.79
CA VAL A 124 -15.57 -3.59 -10.63
C VAL A 124 -17.06 -3.70 -10.83
N ASP A 125 -17.49 -3.65 -12.09
CA ASP A 125 -18.90 -3.66 -12.48
C ASP A 125 -19.65 -4.90 -11.95
N GLY A 126 -20.79 -4.66 -11.29
CA GLY A 126 -21.63 -5.71 -10.69
C GLY A 126 -20.98 -6.43 -9.50
N ARG A 127 -19.88 -5.94 -8.96
CA ARG A 127 -19.18 -6.50 -7.79
C ARG A 127 -18.84 -5.45 -6.72
N GLU A 128 -19.57 -4.34 -6.71
CA GLU A 128 -19.37 -3.31 -5.70
C GLU A 128 -19.50 -3.89 -4.28
N PRO A 129 -18.68 -3.45 -3.31
CA PRO A 129 -17.73 -2.33 -3.35
C PRO A 129 -16.29 -2.73 -3.74
N LEU A 130 -16.09 -3.76 -4.56
CA LEU A 130 -14.77 -4.22 -5.00
C LEU A 130 -14.18 -3.25 -6.03
N HIS A 131 -12.90 -2.91 -5.86
CA HIS A 131 -12.10 -2.12 -6.80
C HIS A 131 -10.98 -2.98 -7.39
N ALA A 132 -10.56 -2.69 -8.61
CA ALA A 132 -9.45 -3.37 -9.25
C ALA A 132 -8.68 -2.48 -10.23
N ALA A 133 -7.43 -2.86 -10.51
CA ALA A 133 -6.63 -2.35 -11.62
C ALA A 133 -5.65 -3.42 -12.10
N PRO A 134 -5.30 -3.44 -13.39
CA PRO A 134 -4.13 -4.18 -13.85
C PRO A 134 -2.86 -3.47 -13.37
N TRP A 135 -1.82 -4.24 -13.15
CA TRP A 135 -0.49 -3.73 -12.83
C TRP A 135 0.60 -4.67 -13.38
N THR A 136 1.60 -4.07 -13.99
CA THR A 136 2.78 -4.79 -14.48
C THR A 136 4.01 -4.14 -13.83
N PRO A 137 4.70 -4.84 -12.90
CA PRO A 137 5.90 -4.30 -12.27
C PRO A 137 7.02 -4.09 -13.28
N THR A 138 7.75 -2.99 -13.15
CA THR A 138 9.00 -2.73 -13.90
C THR A 138 10.22 -3.23 -13.15
N GLU A 139 10.07 -3.51 -11.86
CA GLU A 139 11.11 -4.04 -10.98
C GLU A 139 10.51 -5.06 -10.01
N SER A 140 11.26 -6.13 -9.73
CA SER A 140 10.87 -7.19 -8.81
C SER A 140 11.50 -6.92 -7.44
N ALA A 141 10.70 -6.40 -6.49
CA ALA A 141 11.16 -6.11 -5.14
C ALA A 141 10.03 -6.24 -4.11
N PHE A 142 10.38 -6.72 -2.93
CA PHE A 142 9.43 -6.99 -1.84
C PHE A 142 8.67 -5.72 -1.41
N GLU A 143 9.37 -4.61 -1.21
CA GLU A 143 8.79 -3.33 -0.83
C GLU A 143 7.93 -2.69 -1.92
N ILE A 144 8.18 -3.03 -3.18
CA ILE A 144 7.35 -2.59 -4.32
C ILE A 144 5.98 -3.28 -4.30
N VAL A 145 5.92 -4.56 -3.90
CA VAL A 145 4.64 -5.26 -3.71
C VAL A 145 3.83 -4.60 -2.60
N TRP A 146 4.45 -4.27 -1.45
CA TRP A 146 3.79 -3.54 -0.37
C TRP A 146 3.26 -2.19 -0.83
N ALA A 147 4.04 -1.46 -1.63
CA ALA A 147 3.61 -0.19 -2.21
C ALA A 147 2.43 -0.38 -3.17
N ALA A 148 2.48 -1.36 -4.07
CA ALA A 148 1.44 -1.58 -5.07
C ALA A 148 0.06 -1.89 -4.46
N ILE A 149 0.02 -2.57 -3.33
CA ILE A 149 -1.22 -2.89 -2.60
C ILE A 149 -1.56 -1.86 -1.50
N ASP A 150 -0.89 -0.71 -1.41
CA ASP A 150 -1.16 0.35 -0.42
C ASP A 150 -2.33 1.27 -0.85
N CYS A 151 -2.10 2.19 -1.77
CA CYS A 151 -3.09 3.18 -2.19
C CYS A 151 -4.43 2.62 -2.66
N PRO A 152 -4.51 1.43 -3.29
CA PRO A 152 -5.79 0.80 -3.63
C PRO A 152 -6.76 0.73 -2.45
N GLY A 153 -6.26 0.47 -1.24
CA GLY A 153 -7.10 0.45 -0.03
C GLY A 153 -7.67 1.82 0.34
N ALA A 154 -6.95 2.92 0.10
CA ALA A 154 -7.47 4.27 0.30
C ALA A 154 -8.70 4.52 -0.58
N TYR A 155 -8.63 4.12 -1.86
CA TYR A 155 -9.76 4.25 -2.78
C TYR A 155 -10.95 3.37 -2.38
N ALA A 156 -10.68 2.15 -1.91
CA ALA A 156 -11.73 1.25 -1.43
C ALA A 156 -12.50 1.83 -0.23
N VAL A 157 -11.88 2.66 0.60
CA VAL A 157 -12.55 3.34 1.73
C VAL A 157 -13.07 4.73 1.36
N GLY A 158 -13.06 5.11 0.07
CA GLY A 158 -13.68 6.31 -0.46
C GLY A 158 -12.82 7.58 -0.38
N ALA A 159 -11.50 7.47 -0.47
CA ALA A 159 -10.60 8.63 -0.47
C ALA A 159 -10.87 9.63 -1.62
N ASP A 160 -11.50 9.19 -2.70
CA ASP A 160 -11.94 10.03 -3.82
C ASP A 160 -13.06 11.01 -3.44
N GLY A 161 -13.86 10.70 -2.41
CA GLY A 161 -14.98 11.53 -1.93
C GLY A 161 -14.87 12.03 -0.49
N ARG A 162 -14.07 11.37 0.36
CA ARG A 162 -13.93 11.73 1.79
C ARG A 162 -12.87 12.81 2.05
N GLY A 163 -11.97 13.06 1.11
CA GLY A 163 -10.81 13.90 1.30
C GLY A 163 -9.55 13.10 1.64
N GLU A 164 -8.64 13.70 2.41
CA GLU A 164 -7.37 13.05 2.72
C GLU A 164 -7.55 11.92 3.74
N VAL A 165 -6.97 10.76 3.41
CA VAL A 165 -6.76 9.67 4.34
C VAL A 165 -5.28 9.26 4.29
N VAL A 166 -4.73 8.84 5.43
CA VAL A 166 -3.34 8.40 5.54
C VAL A 166 -3.27 6.99 6.08
N LEU A 167 -2.33 6.20 5.57
CA LEU A 167 -2.09 4.86 6.09
C LEU A 167 -1.53 4.97 7.52
N GLY A 168 -2.24 4.36 8.48
CA GLY A 168 -1.79 4.27 9.87
C GLY A 168 -1.18 2.91 10.19
N ARG A 169 -1.69 1.84 9.56
CA ARG A 169 -1.21 0.47 9.78
C ARG A 169 -1.48 -0.41 8.57
N MET A 170 -0.57 -1.33 8.33
CA MET A 170 -0.71 -2.37 7.32
C MET A 170 -0.18 -3.69 7.86
N THR A 171 -1.02 -4.74 7.83
CA THR A 171 -0.61 -6.11 8.10
C THR A 171 -0.64 -6.85 6.77
N ALA A 172 0.49 -7.39 6.34
CA ALA A 172 0.56 -8.04 5.04
C ALA A 172 1.32 -9.37 5.05
N ARG A 173 0.96 -10.22 4.09
CA ARG A 173 1.65 -11.43 3.70
C ARG A 173 1.98 -11.37 2.22
N VAL A 174 3.26 -11.48 1.87
CA VAL A 174 3.73 -11.62 0.49
C VAL A 174 4.16 -13.07 0.30
N ARG A 175 3.42 -13.82 -0.51
CA ARG A 175 3.72 -15.21 -0.84
C ARG A 175 4.79 -15.33 -1.90
N ARG A 176 4.74 -14.44 -2.88
CA ARG A 176 5.69 -14.36 -3.99
C ARG A 176 5.78 -12.92 -4.49
N VAL A 177 6.96 -12.47 -4.79
CA VAL A 177 7.20 -11.21 -5.50
C VAL A 177 7.08 -11.51 -7.01
N PRO A 178 6.26 -10.76 -7.77
CA PRO A 178 6.16 -10.97 -9.21
C PRO A 178 7.45 -10.57 -9.93
N ASP A 179 7.72 -11.22 -11.06
CA ASP A 179 8.81 -10.83 -11.92
C ASP A 179 8.55 -9.52 -12.65
N ALA A 180 9.60 -8.79 -13.02
CA ALA A 180 9.46 -7.61 -13.85
C ALA A 180 8.82 -7.99 -15.20
N GLY A 181 7.76 -7.28 -15.59
CA GLY A 181 6.97 -7.58 -16.79
C GLY A 181 5.85 -8.60 -16.59
N GLU A 182 5.70 -9.19 -15.41
CA GLU A 182 4.59 -10.11 -15.11
C GLU A 182 3.26 -9.35 -15.03
N SER A 183 2.24 -9.86 -15.71
CA SER A 183 0.90 -9.27 -15.65
C SER A 183 0.21 -9.63 -14.34
N CYS A 184 -0.22 -8.62 -13.59
CA CYS A 184 -0.87 -8.78 -12.30
C CYS A 184 -2.18 -7.98 -12.23
N VAL A 185 -3.02 -8.33 -11.26
CA VAL A 185 -4.22 -7.60 -10.89
C VAL A 185 -4.14 -7.21 -9.42
N VAL A 186 -4.30 -5.91 -9.14
CA VAL A 186 -4.49 -5.42 -7.78
C VAL A 186 -5.97 -5.28 -7.51
N THR A 187 -6.42 -5.78 -6.35
CA THR A 187 -7.81 -5.62 -5.88
C THR A 187 -7.85 -4.96 -4.52
N ALA A 188 -8.95 -4.24 -4.23
CA ALA A 188 -9.16 -3.59 -2.95
C ALA A 188 -10.65 -3.56 -2.60
N TRP A 189 -10.97 -3.71 -1.30
CA TRP A 189 -12.35 -3.70 -0.81
C TRP A 189 -12.40 -3.13 0.61
N PRO A 190 -13.51 -2.44 0.99
CA PRO A 190 -13.69 -1.94 2.34
C PRO A 190 -14.03 -3.09 3.30
N LEU A 191 -13.59 -2.98 4.54
CA LEU A 191 -13.87 -3.93 5.64
C LEU A 191 -14.68 -3.29 6.77
N GLY A 192 -15.03 -2.00 6.66
CA GLY A 192 -15.80 -1.25 7.65
C GLY A 192 -15.05 -0.03 8.17
N GLU A 193 -15.61 0.60 9.20
CA GLU A 193 -15.06 1.81 9.83
C GLU A 193 -15.31 1.84 11.34
N ASP A 194 -14.45 2.52 12.09
CA ASP A 194 -14.59 2.79 13.52
C ASP A 194 -14.07 4.20 13.81
N GLY A 195 -14.99 5.17 13.96
CA GLY A 195 -14.67 6.57 14.10
C GLY A 195 -13.86 7.10 12.90
N ARG A 196 -12.61 7.51 13.14
CA ARG A 196 -11.71 7.98 12.09
C ARG A 196 -10.88 6.87 11.44
N LYS A 197 -11.06 5.63 11.86
CA LYS A 197 -10.36 4.48 11.28
C LYS A 197 -11.23 3.85 10.22
N LEU A 198 -10.67 3.70 9.04
CA LEU A 198 -11.29 3.04 7.90
C LEU A 198 -10.47 1.79 7.59
N PHE A 199 -11.15 0.66 7.42
CA PHE A 199 -10.48 -0.63 7.21
C PHE A 199 -10.63 -1.07 5.76
N ALA A 200 -9.54 -1.53 5.16
CA ALA A 200 -9.52 -2.07 3.81
C ALA A 200 -8.77 -3.40 3.75
N GLY A 201 -9.21 -4.27 2.86
CA GLY A 201 -8.47 -5.39 2.36
C GLY A 201 -7.90 -5.07 0.99
N THR A 202 -6.68 -5.52 0.70
CA THR A 202 -6.07 -5.43 -0.64
C THR A 202 -5.36 -6.73 -0.98
N ALA A 203 -5.36 -7.09 -2.26
CA ALA A 203 -4.65 -8.27 -2.75
C ALA A 203 -3.95 -7.99 -4.08
N LEU A 204 -2.84 -8.69 -4.29
CA LEU A 204 -2.16 -8.80 -5.57
C LEU A 204 -2.32 -10.23 -6.08
N LEU A 205 -2.79 -10.37 -7.32
CA LEU A 205 -2.96 -11.65 -7.99
C LEU A 205 -2.15 -11.67 -9.28
N ALA A 206 -1.63 -12.83 -9.67
CA ALA A 206 -1.16 -13.07 -11.02
C ALA A 206 -2.35 -13.15 -12.00
N ASP A 207 -2.10 -13.13 -13.29
CA ASP A 207 -3.13 -13.15 -14.34
C ASP A 207 -3.98 -14.44 -14.35
N ASP A 208 -3.42 -15.56 -13.86
CA ASP A 208 -4.12 -16.84 -13.66
C ASP A 208 -4.93 -16.92 -12.36
N GLY A 209 -4.89 -15.85 -11.52
CA GLY A 209 -5.60 -15.77 -10.25
C GLY A 209 -4.81 -16.31 -9.05
N GLU A 210 -3.53 -16.68 -9.19
CA GLU A 210 -2.67 -16.99 -8.04
C GLU A 210 -2.57 -15.80 -7.09
N LEU A 211 -2.80 -16.01 -5.79
CA LEU A 211 -2.66 -14.97 -4.77
C LEU A 211 -1.18 -14.75 -4.43
N LEU A 212 -0.62 -13.63 -4.84
CA LEU A 212 0.78 -13.23 -4.62
C LEU A 212 0.97 -12.49 -3.30
N ALA A 213 0.05 -11.58 -2.95
CA ALA A 213 0.09 -10.85 -1.69
C ALA A 213 -1.31 -10.50 -1.19
N LEU A 214 -1.44 -10.34 0.12
CA LEU A 214 -2.68 -9.97 0.79
C LEU A 214 -2.36 -9.01 1.94
N ALA A 215 -3.17 -7.97 2.12
CA ALA A 215 -3.02 -7.05 3.24
C ALA A 215 -4.34 -6.60 3.85
N HIS A 216 -4.32 -6.40 5.16
CA HIS A 216 -5.30 -5.66 5.94
C HIS A 216 -4.72 -4.29 6.27
N GLN A 217 -5.50 -3.23 6.06
CA GLN A 217 -5.06 -1.85 6.22
C GLN A 217 -5.97 -1.09 7.17
N VAL A 218 -5.36 -0.18 7.93
CA VAL A 218 -6.06 0.82 8.74
C VAL A 218 -5.69 2.19 8.20
N TRP A 219 -6.64 2.84 7.58
CA TRP A 219 -6.56 4.21 7.09
C TRP A 219 -7.11 5.17 8.13
N ILE A 220 -6.56 6.35 8.24
CA ILE A 220 -6.92 7.35 9.24
C ILE A 220 -7.37 8.64 8.55
N GLU A 221 -8.55 9.12 8.88
CA GLU A 221 -8.96 10.50 8.57
C GLU A 221 -8.18 11.46 9.49
N PRO A 222 -7.34 12.37 8.96
CA PRO A 222 -6.66 13.37 9.77
C PRO A 222 -7.64 14.23 10.59
N ARG A 223 -7.19 14.77 11.71
CA ARG A 223 -7.97 15.81 12.41
C ARG A 223 -7.83 17.10 11.62
N MET A 224 -8.96 17.71 11.28
CA MET A 224 -8.99 19.08 10.79
C MET A 224 -8.58 20.05 11.91
#